data_b15f8c0a71df7630c5e02f61c8bfff39
#
_entry.id   b15f8c0a71df7630c5e02f61c8bfff39
#
_cell.length_a   1.000
_cell.length_b   1.000
_cell.length_c   1.000
_cell.angle_alpha   90.00
_cell.angle_beta   90.00
_cell.angle_gamma   90.00
#
_symmetry.space_group_name_H-M   'P 1'
#
loop_
_entity.id
_entity.type
_entity.pdbx_description
1 polymer ?
#
loop_
_entity_poly.entity_id
_entity_poly.type
_entity_poly.pdbx_seq_one_letter_code
_entity_poly.pdbx_strand_id
1 'polypeptide(L)'
;LFLLLLGWTNHLANTQDAQQMAGRWSEKKDVAQISCFFSSKAEVTEDTIQSFEYSLKNVLQEASITETSENPSARLWVDAYSADGKITLVNGKNTLDANAIGIGGDFFMFHPLKLITGAYFSGNDLMQDYCIIDQDAAWQLFGSNDVVGMTVYIGNVPHIVTGVVQRPDSRMDKAAGLNSTVVYVSYETLSAYGTNNGINHYEIVMPNPVDEFAYGKVKDGIGIDEKNVEIVENSRRYSLPNRIKTILAFGTRSMNGKAIIYPYWENLARGYEDIIALLTVVMLLLLLYPVVTVIWCFVHWWRHKGWTLKEVWHTGKDKAERAVERRREKKHPHKERDVLEELERELEEDPYADSEFSWLTDEPAEETEPADAASEEPEKAQTMNMQTEETQTPEETKEEQQS
;
A
#
# COMPACT_ATOMS: atom_id res chain seq x y z
N LEU A 1 -19.54 4.77 -5.18
CA LEU A 1 -19.50 3.49 -4.46
C LEU A 1 -18.12 2.85 -4.53
N PHE A 2 -17.48 2.70 -5.72
CA PHE A 2 -16.13 2.11 -5.86
C PHE A 2 -15.09 2.77 -4.93
N LEU A 3 -15.01 4.11 -4.92
CA LEU A 3 -14.06 4.84 -4.06
C LEU A 3 -14.35 4.65 -2.57
N LEU A 4 -15.62 4.53 -2.19
CA LEU A 4 -16.01 4.24 -0.80
C LEU A 4 -15.56 2.82 -0.39
N LEU A 5 -15.76 1.83 -1.25
CA LEU A 5 -15.30 0.47 -1.00
C LEU A 5 -13.77 0.38 -0.96
N LEU A 6 -13.08 1.12 -1.83
CA LEU A 6 -11.61 1.20 -1.82
C LEU A 6 -11.10 1.83 -0.50
N GLY A 7 -11.72 2.93 -0.05
CA GLY A 7 -11.41 3.52 1.25
C GLY A 7 -11.67 2.57 2.41
N TRP A 8 -12.79 1.85 2.37
CA TRP A 8 -13.15 0.86 3.38
C TRP A 8 -12.19 -0.33 3.42
N THR A 9 -11.81 -0.89 2.27
CA THR A 9 -10.81 -1.99 2.22
C THR A 9 -9.46 -1.57 2.76
N ASN A 10 -9.00 -0.35 2.44
CA ASN A 10 -7.75 0.17 2.97
C ASN A 10 -7.85 0.43 4.48
N HIS A 11 -9.00 0.91 4.96
CA HIS A 11 -9.24 1.06 6.40
C HIS A 11 -9.15 -0.29 7.11
N LEU A 12 -9.84 -1.33 6.61
CA LEU A 12 -9.77 -2.68 7.19
C LEU A 12 -8.35 -3.24 7.22
N ALA A 13 -7.57 -3.05 6.15
CA ALA A 13 -6.17 -3.47 6.11
C ALA A 13 -5.34 -2.73 7.16
N ASN A 14 -5.59 -1.43 7.36
CA ASN A 14 -4.86 -0.60 8.31
C ASN A 14 -5.24 -0.83 9.78
N THR A 15 -6.32 -1.55 10.07
CA THR A 15 -6.69 -1.94 11.45
C THR A 15 -5.97 -3.20 11.92
N GLN A 16 -5.16 -3.83 11.07
CA GLN A 16 -4.45 -5.06 11.40
C GLN A 16 -3.04 -4.74 11.92
N ASP A 17 -2.94 -4.27 13.16
CA ASP A 17 -1.69 -3.77 13.76
C ASP A 17 -0.57 -4.81 13.78
N ALA A 18 -0.88 -6.08 14.01
CA ALA A 18 0.11 -7.17 14.03
C ALA A 18 0.86 -7.33 12.70
N GLN A 19 0.23 -7.01 11.57
CA GLN A 19 0.82 -7.13 10.23
C GLN A 19 1.50 -5.85 9.74
N GLN A 20 1.59 -4.81 10.59
CA GLN A 20 2.09 -3.48 10.18
C GLN A 20 3.36 -3.05 10.93
N MET A 21 4.08 -3.98 11.54
CA MET A 21 5.30 -3.66 12.26
C MET A 21 6.36 -3.05 11.33
N ALA A 22 6.50 -3.50 10.10
CA ALA A 22 7.42 -2.92 9.13
C ALA A 22 7.20 -1.41 8.94
N GLY A 23 5.93 -0.97 8.83
CA GLY A 23 5.59 0.44 8.70
C GLY A 23 5.81 1.25 9.98
N ARG A 24 5.77 0.62 11.16
CA ARG A 24 6.12 1.26 12.44
C ARG A 24 7.64 1.33 12.65
N TRP A 25 8.38 0.38 12.09
CA TRP A 25 9.84 0.31 12.20
C TRP A 25 10.56 1.28 11.26
N SER A 26 10.13 1.35 9.97
CA SER A 26 10.74 2.23 8.97
C SER A 26 9.68 2.91 8.10
N GLU A 27 9.75 4.23 7.99
CA GLU A 27 8.91 5.02 7.08
C GLU A 27 9.33 4.85 5.60
N LYS A 28 10.57 4.43 5.34
CA LYS A 28 11.16 4.36 4.00
C LYS A 28 10.69 3.17 3.16
N LYS A 29 9.92 2.24 3.73
CA LYS A 29 9.48 1.00 3.06
C LYS A 29 10.63 0.14 2.50
N ASP A 30 11.80 0.26 3.09
CA ASP A 30 13.01 -0.49 2.77
C ASP A 30 13.18 -1.76 3.63
N VAL A 31 12.14 -2.10 4.38
CA VAL A 31 12.07 -3.27 5.26
C VAL A 31 10.83 -4.10 4.93
N ALA A 32 10.88 -5.38 5.26
CA ALA A 32 9.72 -6.27 5.18
C ALA A 32 9.50 -6.99 6.51
N GLN A 33 8.23 -7.24 6.81
CA GLN A 33 7.79 -8.07 7.93
C GLN A 33 7.46 -9.46 7.42
N ILE A 34 8.16 -10.46 7.95
CA ILE A 34 7.98 -11.87 7.63
C ILE A 34 7.50 -12.60 8.88
N SER A 35 6.45 -13.40 8.76
CA SER A 35 5.96 -14.28 9.82
C SER A 35 6.10 -15.74 9.41
N CYS A 36 6.65 -16.54 10.29
CA CYS A 36 6.81 -17.98 10.14
C CYS A 36 5.89 -18.69 11.14
N PHE A 37 5.10 -19.63 10.66
CA PHE A 37 4.23 -20.46 11.47
C PHE A 37 4.69 -21.90 11.37
N PHE A 38 4.95 -22.53 12.51
CA PHE A 38 5.52 -23.87 12.56
C PHE A 38 4.50 -24.91 13.00
N SER A 39 4.57 -26.09 12.42
CA SER A 39 3.86 -27.24 12.95
C SER A 39 4.53 -27.77 14.21
N SER A 40 3.78 -28.42 15.09
CA SER A 40 4.34 -29.08 16.28
C SER A 40 5.43 -30.12 15.96
N LYS A 41 5.49 -30.60 14.71
CA LYS A 41 6.52 -31.54 14.25
C LYS A 41 7.86 -30.88 13.92
N ALA A 42 7.88 -29.56 13.82
CA ALA A 42 9.11 -28.82 13.54
C ALA A 42 10.02 -28.77 14.74
N GLU A 43 9.47 -28.92 15.96
CA GLU A 43 10.22 -28.92 17.26
C GLU A 43 11.15 -27.71 17.38
N VAL A 44 10.67 -26.52 17.00
CA VAL A 44 11.46 -25.31 17.00
C VAL A 44 11.75 -24.89 18.44
N THR A 45 13.02 -24.61 18.72
CA THR A 45 13.53 -24.17 20.01
C THR A 45 14.18 -22.80 19.89
N GLU A 46 14.54 -22.18 21.03
CA GLU A 46 15.30 -20.93 21.07
C GLU A 46 16.66 -21.07 20.35
N ASP A 47 17.35 -22.21 20.50
CA ASP A 47 18.60 -22.48 19.81
C ASP A 47 18.44 -22.45 18.28
N THR A 48 17.28 -22.89 17.79
CA THR A 48 16.97 -22.82 16.36
C THR A 48 16.87 -21.37 15.90
N ILE A 49 16.18 -20.53 16.68
CA ILE A 49 16.04 -19.09 16.38
C ILE A 49 17.38 -18.38 16.46
N GLN A 50 18.16 -18.59 17.51
CA GLN A 50 19.50 -17.98 17.68
C GLN A 50 20.46 -18.39 16.55
N SER A 51 20.41 -19.65 16.13
CA SER A 51 21.20 -20.13 14.99
C SER A 51 20.81 -19.45 13.69
N PHE A 52 19.51 -19.23 13.49
CA PHE A 52 18.99 -18.47 12.34
C PHE A 52 19.47 -17.02 12.38
N GLU A 53 19.31 -16.31 13.51
CA GLU A 53 19.74 -14.92 13.69
C GLU A 53 21.25 -14.75 13.41
N TYR A 54 22.07 -15.69 13.91
CA TYR A 54 23.51 -15.68 13.64
C TYR A 54 23.81 -15.85 12.14
N SER A 55 23.13 -16.78 11.49
CA SER A 55 23.24 -16.97 10.03
C SER A 55 22.79 -15.74 9.26
N LEU A 56 21.67 -15.14 9.66
CA LEU A 56 21.11 -13.93 9.04
C LEU A 56 22.09 -12.75 9.12
N LYS A 57 22.73 -12.57 10.29
CA LYS A 57 23.75 -11.53 10.46
C LYS A 57 24.86 -11.65 9.44
N ASN A 58 25.39 -12.86 9.22
CA ASN A 58 26.45 -13.11 8.25
C ASN A 58 25.97 -12.83 6.82
N VAL A 59 24.77 -13.29 6.48
CA VAL A 59 24.17 -13.08 5.15
C VAL A 59 23.95 -11.59 4.86
N LEU A 60 23.49 -10.80 5.83
CA LEU A 60 23.32 -9.36 5.66
C LEU A 60 24.68 -8.65 5.50
N GLN A 61 25.69 -9.06 6.25
CA GLN A 61 27.06 -8.53 6.10
C GLN A 61 27.65 -8.85 4.73
N GLU A 62 27.50 -10.07 4.22
CA GLU A 62 27.93 -10.46 2.87
C GLU A 62 27.19 -9.64 1.78
N ALA A 63 25.93 -9.28 2.00
CA ALA A 63 25.16 -8.42 1.13
C ALA A 63 25.52 -6.93 1.28
N SER A 64 26.52 -6.58 2.11
CA SER A 64 26.92 -5.19 2.44
C SER A 64 25.79 -4.37 3.05
N ILE A 65 24.84 -5.02 3.69
CA ILE A 65 23.77 -4.38 4.44
C ILE A 65 24.25 -4.24 5.88
N THR A 66 24.59 -3.01 6.25
CA THR A 66 25.12 -2.67 7.58
C THR A 66 24.27 -1.57 8.20
N GLU A 67 24.34 -1.44 9.50
CA GLU A 67 23.71 -0.35 10.22
C GLU A 67 24.26 0.99 9.72
N THR A 68 23.37 1.88 9.35
CA THR A 68 23.73 3.23 8.89
C THR A 68 23.74 4.26 10.01
N SER A 69 23.27 3.86 11.20
CA SER A 69 23.16 4.72 12.37
C SER A 69 24.42 4.68 13.20
N GLU A 70 24.90 5.83 13.65
CA GLU A 70 25.98 5.97 14.64
C GLU A 70 25.53 5.57 16.06
N ASN A 71 24.24 5.29 16.26
CA ASN A 71 23.70 4.86 17.55
C ASN A 71 24.17 3.41 17.85
N PRO A 72 24.88 3.17 18.96
CA PRO A 72 25.34 1.83 19.34
C PRO A 72 24.20 0.84 19.63
N SER A 73 22.98 1.34 19.84
CA SER A 73 21.76 0.54 20.04
C SER A 73 20.95 0.32 18.74
N ALA A 74 21.46 0.76 17.59
CA ALA A 74 20.81 0.52 16.31
C ALA A 74 20.84 -0.98 16.00
N ARG A 75 19.73 -1.48 15.49
CA ARG A 75 19.56 -2.88 15.09
C ARG A 75 19.17 -2.96 13.63
N LEU A 76 19.75 -3.91 12.89
CA LEU A 76 19.41 -4.17 11.49
C LEU A 76 18.02 -4.81 11.35
N TRP A 77 17.62 -5.58 12.36
CA TRP A 77 16.31 -6.23 12.42
C TRP A 77 15.75 -6.19 13.83
N VAL A 78 14.49 -6.44 13.92
CA VAL A 78 13.77 -6.69 15.15
C VAL A 78 12.96 -7.95 14.95
N ASP A 79 12.92 -8.81 15.94
CA ASP A 79 12.25 -10.09 15.85
C ASP A 79 11.60 -10.50 17.17
N ALA A 80 10.72 -11.47 17.05
CA ALA A 80 9.99 -12.03 18.16
C ALA A 80 9.60 -13.48 17.85
N TYR A 81 9.47 -14.27 18.90
CA TYR A 81 8.91 -15.61 18.80
C TYR A 81 7.89 -15.84 19.90
N SER A 82 7.00 -16.78 19.68
CA SER A 82 6.01 -17.17 20.66
C SER A 82 5.63 -18.64 20.58
N ALA A 83 5.11 -19.13 21.69
CA ALA A 83 4.53 -20.45 21.82
C ALA A 83 3.15 -20.35 22.45
N ASP A 84 2.17 -21.00 21.84
CA ASP A 84 0.85 -21.17 22.43
C ASP A 84 0.85 -22.35 23.41
N GLY A 85 0.19 -22.16 24.55
CA GLY A 85 0.14 -23.19 25.58
C GLY A 85 -0.96 -22.95 26.62
N LYS A 86 -0.83 -23.64 27.72
CA LYS A 86 -1.69 -23.47 28.90
C LYS A 86 -0.86 -23.41 30.15
N ILE A 87 -1.32 -22.60 31.10
CA ILE A 87 -0.65 -22.38 32.36
C ILE A 87 -1.67 -22.27 33.48
N THR A 88 -1.28 -22.71 34.68
CA THR A 88 -2.09 -22.57 35.89
C THR A 88 -1.50 -21.48 36.75
N LEU A 89 -2.30 -20.46 37.07
CA LEU A 89 -1.96 -19.35 37.97
C LEU A 89 -2.64 -19.53 39.29
N VAL A 90 -1.93 -19.22 40.35
CA VAL A 90 -2.44 -19.33 41.75
C VAL A 90 -2.19 -18.03 42.49
N ASN A 91 -3.23 -17.52 43.13
CA ASN A 91 -3.15 -16.41 44.11
C ASN A 91 -3.92 -16.76 45.35
N GLY A 92 -3.20 -17.14 46.40
CA GLY A 92 -3.79 -17.59 47.64
C GLY A 92 -4.66 -18.84 47.47
N LYS A 93 -5.99 -18.67 47.53
CA LYS A 93 -6.96 -19.77 47.34
C LYS A 93 -7.53 -19.83 45.91
N ASN A 94 -7.29 -18.79 45.14
CA ASN A 94 -7.80 -18.69 43.76
C ASN A 94 -6.83 -19.37 42.81
N THR A 95 -7.35 -20.26 42.00
CA THR A 95 -6.60 -20.97 40.94
C THR A 95 -7.31 -20.74 39.63
N LEU A 96 -6.52 -20.47 38.58
CA LEU A 96 -7.00 -20.20 37.25
C LEU A 96 -6.15 -20.97 36.24
N ASP A 97 -6.80 -21.84 35.45
CA ASP A 97 -6.22 -22.41 34.27
C ASP A 97 -6.53 -21.49 33.09
N ALA A 98 -5.51 -20.97 32.44
CA ALA A 98 -5.62 -20.01 31.35
C ALA A 98 -4.84 -20.49 30.11
N ASN A 99 -5.27 -20.02 28.95
CA ASN A 99 -4.40 -20.06 27.79
C ASN A 99 -3.22 -19.14 28.02
N ALA A 100 -2.05 -19.58 27.63
CA ALA A 100 -0.83 -18.80 27.77
C ALA A 100 -0.14 -18.63 26.43
N ILE A 101 0.44 -17.46 26.23
CA ILE A 101 1.35 -17.17 25.15
C ILE A 101 2.71 -16.93 25.79
N GLY A 102 3.62 -17.88 25.58
CA GLY A 102 5.03 -17.73 25.98
C GLY A 102 5.75 -16.91 24.93
N ILE A 103 6.34 -15.78 25.34
CA ILE A 103 6.93 -14.81 24.41
C ILE A 103 8.44 -14.73 24.56
N GLY A 104 9.11 -14.42 23.46
CA GLY A 104 10.52 -14.07 23.38
C GLY A 104 10.75 -12.91 22.42
N GLY A 105 11.90 -12.29 22.53
CA GLY A 105 12.26 -11.12 21.72
C GLY A 105 11.38 -9.91 21.97
N ASP A 106 11.10 -9.15 20.93
CA ASP A 106 10.35 -7.89 20.96
C ASP A 106 8.84 -8.08 20.67
N PHE A 107 8.22 -9.11 21.22
CA PHE A 107 6.85 -9.55 20.91
C PHE A 107 5.80 -8.42 20.94
N PHE A 108 5.79 -7.57 21.96
CA PHE A 108 4.80 -6.50 22.08
C PHE A 108 5.01 -5.35 21.08
N MET A 109 6.14 -5.28 20.39
CA MET A 109 6.34 -4.38 19.25
C MET A 109 5.56 -4.86 18.03
N PHE A 110 5.48 -6.19 17.83
CA PHE A 110 4.68 -6.80 16.77
C PHE A 110 3.20 -6.82 17.12
N HIS A 111 2.88 -7.16 18.35
CA HIS A 111 1.52 -7.36 18.86
C HIS A 111 1.19 -6.36 19.98
N PRO A 112 0.95 -5.10 19.66
CA PRO A 112 0.55 -4.11 20.66
C PRO A 112 -0.82 -4.47 21.24
N LEU A 113 -0.89 -4.60 22.55
CA LEU A 113 -2.10 -4.91 23.29
C LEU A 113 -2.65 -3.64 23.93
N LYS A 114 -3.96 -3.58 24.15
CA LYS A 114 -4.55 -2.46 24.87
C LYS A 114 -4.35 -2.65 26.39
N LEU A 115 -3.36 -1.95 26.96
CA LEU A 115 -3.14 -1.91 28.39
C LEU A 115 -4.29 -1.19 29.11
N ILE A 116 -4.80 -1.78 30.17
CA ILE A 116 -5.68 -1.13 31.14
C ILE A 116 -4.82 -0.43 32.20
N THR A 117 -3.78 -1.14 32.68
CA THR A 117 -2.83 -0.63 33.68
C THR A 117 -1.48 -1.31 33.53
N GLY A 118 -0.40 -0.69 33.98
CA GLY A 118 0.94 -1.24 33.97
C GLY A 118 1.72 -0.99 32.67
N ALA A 119 2.65 -1.89 32.39
CA ALA A 119 3.56 -1.81 31.25
C ALA A 119 3.85 -3.20 30.67
N TYR A 120 4.37 -3.23 29.44
CA TYR A 120 4.91 -4.45 28.86
C TYR A 120 6.24 -4.83 29.51
N PHE A 121 6.55 -6.12 29.51
CA PHE A 121 7.89 -6.64 29.77
C PHE A 121 8.54 -7.07 28.46
N SER A 122 9.85 -7.25 28.45
CA SER A 122 10.58 -7.75 27.28
C SER A 122 10.79 -9.26 27.40
N GLY A 123 10.65 -9.98 26.28
CA GLY A 123 11.06 -11.38 26.22
C GLY A 123 12.57 -11.60 26.42
N ASN A 124 13.38 -10.52 26.39
CA ASN A 124 14.81 -10.51 26.59
C ASN A 124 15.22 -10.11 28.03
N ASP A 125 14.24 -9.91 28.94
CA ASP A 125 14.55 -9.59 30.33
C ASP A 125 15.27 -10.76 31.01
N LEU A 126 16.32 -10.45 31.78
CA LEU A 126 17.09 -11.48 32.51
C LEU A 126 16.24 -12.21 33.54
N MET A 127 15.30 -11.48 34.16
CA MET A 127 14.35 -12.04 35.14
C MET A 127 13.10 -12.46 34.36
N GLN A 128 12.95 -13.76 34.15
CA GLN A 128 11.85 -14.36 33.42
C GLN A 128 10.56 -14.54 34.25
N ASP A 129 10.42 -13.75 35.31
CA ASP A 129 9.37 -13.84 36.34
C ASP A 129 8.27 -12.78 36.18
N TYR A 130 8.16 -12.18 34.99
CA TYR A 130 7.10 -11.23 34.67
C TYR A 130 5.93 -11.88 33.95
N CYS A 131 4.72 -11.36 34.20
CA CYS A 131 3.55 -11.76 33.43
C CYS A 131 2.61 -10.57 33.18
N ILE A 132 1.89 -10.64 32.07
CA ILE A 132 0.75 -9.78 31.73
C ILE A 132 -0.48 -10.67 31.69
N ILE A 133 -1.52 -10.26 32.39
CA ILE A 133 -2.78 -10.99 32.47
C ILE A 133 -3.91 -10.20 31.80
N ASP A 134 -4.89 -10.89 31.26
CA ASP A 134 -6.08 -10.20 30.78
C ASP A 134 -6.99 -9.78 31.91
N GLN A 135 -7.93 -8.88 31.61
CA GLN A 135 -8.89 -8.35 32.56
C GLN A 135 -9.67 -9.45 33.33
N ASP A 136 -10.06 -10.52 32.61
CA ASP A 136 -10.83 -11.60 33.22
C ASP A 136 -9.99 -12.40 34.24
N ALA A 137 -8.70 -12.62 33.93
CA ALA A 137 -7.75 -13.25 34.84
C ALA A 137 -7.53 -12.37 36.11
N ALA A 138 -7.37 -11.05 35.89
CA ALA A 138 -7.21 -10.11 37.02
C ALA A 138 -8.42 -10.17 37.97
N TRP A 139 -9.63 -10.16 37.43
CA TRP A 139 -10.84 -10.28 38.27
C TRP A 139 -10.98 -11.65 38.93
N GLN A 140 -10.66 -12.74 38.27
CA GLN A 140 -10.76 -14.08 38.83
C GLN A 140 -9.74 -14.32 39.96
N LEU A 141 -8.50 -13.83 39.79
CA LEU A 141 -7.43 -14.08 40.75
C LEU A 141 -7.42 -13.07 41.89
N PHE A 142 -7.73 -11.81 41.62
CA PHE A 142 -7.52 -10.71 42.57
C PHE A 142 -8.81 -9.92 42.87
N GLY A 143 -9.85 -10.02 42.04
CA GLY A 143 -11.08 -9.22 42.19
C GLY A 143 -10.92 -7.75 41.80
N SER A 144 -9.85 -7.38 41.08
CA SER A 144 -9.53 -6.01 40.68
C SER A 144 -8.70 -6.01 39.40
N ASN A 145 -8.71 -4.89 38.69
CA ASN A 145 -7.76 -4.62 37.59
C ASN A 145 -6.50 -3.88 38.05
N ASP A 146 -6.50 -3.35 39.25
CA ASP A 146 -5.33 -2.68 39.85
C ASP A 146 -4.48 -3.70 40.59
N VAL A 147 -3.71 -4.46 39.83
CA VAL A 147 -2.93 -5.61 40.32
C VAL A 147 -1.47 -5.56 39.90
N VAL A 148 -1.04 -4.45 39.32
CA VAL A 148 0.37 -4.24 38.90
C VAL A 148 1.28 -4.29 40.12
N GLY A 149 2.37 -5.06 40.02
CA GLY A 149 3.29 -5.33 41.14
C GLY A 149 2.83 -6.42 42.09
N MET A 150 1.62 -6.96 41.93
CA MET A 150 1.17 -8.10 42.73
C MET A 150 1.80 -9.39 42.22
N THR A 151 1.92 -10.36 43.10
CA THR A 151 2.51 -11.66 42.84
C THR A 151 1.45 -12.70 42.54
N VAL A 152 1.66 -13.47 41.48
CA VAL A 152 0.95 -14.70 41.17
C VAL A 152 1.94 -15.85 41.10
N TYR A 153 1.52 -17.04 41.50
CA TYR A 153 2.38 -18.22 41.47
C TYR A 153 2.10 -19.08 40.26
N ILE A 154 3.16 -19.42 39.52
CA ILE A 154 3.14 -20.29 38.37
C ILE A 154 4.12 -21.43 38.65
N GLY A 155 3.68 -22.68 38.68
CA GLY A 155 4.53 -23.81 39.05
C GLY A 155 5.16 -23.66 40.44
N ASN A 156 4.50 -22.99 41.40
CA ASN A 156 4.99 -22.61 42.73
C ASN A 156 6.12 -21.55 42.72
N VAL A 157 6.43 -20.94 41.56
CA VAL A 157 7.41 -19.86 41.47
C VAL A 157 6.66 -18.52 41.41
N PRO A 158 7.09 -17.51 42.20
CA PRO A 158 6.43 -16.20 42.17
C PRO A 158 6.73 -15.46 40.87
N HIS A 159 5.68 -14.91 40.27
CA HIS A 159 5.74 -14.04 39.10
C HIS A 159 5.08 -12.72 39.42
N ILE A 160 5.61 -11.64 38.89
CA ILE A 160 5.11 -10.28 39.12
C ILE A 160 4.20 -9.89 37.95
N VAL A 161 2.98 -9.45 38.25
CA VAL A 161 2.08 -8.88 37.28
C VAL A 161 2.58 -7.50 36.87
N THR A 162 3.07 -7.32 35.65
CA THR A 162 3.55 -6.04 35.12
C THR A 162 2.48 -5.23 34.43
N GLY A 163 1.44 -5.88 33.95
CA GLY A 163 0.35 -5.22 33.24
C GLY A 163 -0.93 -6.03 33.18
N VAL A 164 -2.03 -5.32 33.03
CA VAL A 164 -3.35 -5.88 32.74
C VAL A 164 -3.81 -5.38 31.41
N VAL A 165 -4.23 -6.29 30.53
CA VAL A 165 -4.67 -5.98 29.17
C VAL A 165 -6.16 -6.18 28.99
N GLN A 166 -6.75 -5.36 28.15
CA GLN A 166 -8.09 -5.58 27.66
C GLN A 166 -8.05 -6.57 26.49
N ARG A 167 -8.61 -7.75 26.70
CA ARG A 167 -8.76 -8.70 25.59
C ARG A 167 -9.79 -8.16 24.58
N PRO A 168 -9.48 -8.13 23.26
CA PRO A 168 -10.48 -7.85 22.24
C PRO A 168 -11.63 -8.88 22.33
N ASP A 169 -12.87 -8.41 22.19
CA ASP A 169 -14.06 -9.26 22.37
C ASP A 169 -15.04 -9.21 21.19
N SER A 170 -14.61 -8.66 20.06
CA SER A 170 -15.43 -8.63 18.84
C SER A 170 -15.80 -10.06 18.40
N ARG A 171 -16.82 -10.17 17.57
CA ARG A 171 -17.22 -11.45 16.97
C ARG A 171 -16.09 -12.09 16.19
N MET A 172 -15.27 -11.29 15.53
CA MET A 172 -14.13 -11.78 14.74
C MET A 172 -13.00 -12.26 15.65
N ASP A 173 -12.69 -11.52 16.74
CA ASP A 173 -11.66 -11.92 17.70
C ASP A 173 -11.99 -13.27 18.35
N LYS A 174 -13.25 -13.45 18.77
CA LYS A 174 -13.73 -14.72 19.32
C LYS A 174 -13.64 -15.86 18.34
N ALA A 175 -13.99 -15.62 17.08
CA ALA A 175 -13.86 -16.61 16.01
C ALA A 175 -12.41 -16.95 15.67
N ALA A 176 -11.50 -15.99 15.86
CA ALA A 176 -10.06 -16.17 15.64
C ALA A 176 -9.38 -16.97 16.77
N GLY A 177 -10.02 -17.18 17.93
CA GLY A 177 -9.49 -17.97 19.05
C GLY A 177 -9.42 -17.24 20.39
N LEU A 178 -9.72 -15.94 20.45
CA LEU A 178 -9.75 -15.16 21.69
C LEU A 178 -11.06 -15.33 22.47
N ASN A 179 -11.47 -16.55 22.69
CA ASN A 179 -12.75 -16.88 23.37
C ASN A 179 -12.57 -17.21 24.86
N SER A 180 -11.37 -17.24 25.38
CA SER A 180 -11.02 -17.58 26.77
C SER A 180 -9.91 -16.67 27.30
N THR A 181 -9.68 -16.73 28.60
CA THR A 181 -8.65 -15.98 29.32
C THR A 181 -7.26 -16.26 28.76
N VAL A 182 -6.48 -15.20 28.55
CA VAL A 182 -5.13 -15.27 28.00
C VAL A 182 -4.14 -14.58 28.93
N VAL A 183 -3.00 -15.24 29.15
CA VAL A 183 -1.88 -14.74 29.94
C VAL A 183 -0.62 -14.73 29.08
N TYR A 184 0.16 -13.69 29.17
CA TYR A 184 1.45 -13.56 28.50
C TYR A 184 2.54 -13.73 29.55
N VAL A 185 3.44 -14.66 29.29
CA VAL A 185 4.60 -14.99 30.14
C VAL A 185 5.84 -15.13 29.26
N SER A 186 7.04 -15.17 29.85
CA SER A 186 8.24 -15.55 29.07
C SER A 186 8.09 -16.97 28.50
N TYR A 187 8.71 -17.22 27.35
CA TYR A 187 8.74 -18.57 26.78
C TYR A 187 9.34 -19.57 27.74
N GLU A 188 10.39 -19.19 28.49
CA GLU A 188 11.03 -20.02 29.50
C GLU A 188 10.05 -20.42 30.61
N THR A 189 9.25 -19.47 31.13
CA THR A 189 8.20 -19.75 32.11
C THR A 189 7.16 -20.73 31.58
N LEU A 190 6.67 -20.52 30.34
CA LEU A 190 5.71 -21.41 29.73
C LEU A 190 6.28 -22.81 29.50
N SER A 191 7.54 -22.90 29.08
CA SER A 191 8.23 -24.15 28.84
C SER A 191 8.51 -24.93 30.12
N ALA A 192 8.86 -24.22 31.20
CA ALA A 192 9.15 -24.86 32.49
C ALA A 192 7.92 -25.29 33.28
N TYR A 193 6.84 -24.50 33.26
CA TYR A 193 5.70 -24.66 34.17
C TYR A 193 4.36 -24.84 33.47
N GLY A 194 4.30 -24.68 32.17
CA GLY A 194 3.07 -24.85 31.37
C GLY A 194 3.09 -26.09 30.49
N THR A 195 2.12 -26.13 29.60
CA THR A 195 2.07 -27.13 28.51
C THR A 195 2.14 -26.39 27.18
N ASN A 196 3.09 -26.72 26.33
CA ASN A 196 3.26 -26.16 25.00
C ASN A 196 3.82 -27.24 24.04
N ASN A 197 3.90 -26.92 22.76
CA ASN A 197 4.45 -27.78 21.71
C ASN A 197 5.70 -27.16 21.06
N GLY A 198 6.51 -26.41 21.82
CA GLY A 198 7.63 -25.64 21.31
C GLY A 198 7.20 -24.30 20.72
N ILE A 199 8.16 -23.58 20.15
CA ILE A 199 7.91 -22.32 19.43
C ILE A 199 7.11 -22.64 18.18
N ASN A 200 5.91 -22.05 18.08
CA ASN A 200 5.02 -22.25 16.93
C ASN A 200 4.91 -21.03 16.01
N HIS A 201 5.53 -19.91 16.41
CA HIS A 201 5.47 -18.67 15.66
C HIS A 201 6.77 -17.87 15.83
N TYR A 202 7.27 -17.33 14.72
CA TYR A 202 8.43 -16.42 14.67
C TYR A 202 8.14 -15.28 13.71
N GLU A 203 8.47 -14.06 14.08
CA GLU A 203 8.31 -12.87 13.24
C GLU A 203 9.60 -12.07 13.22
N ILE A 204 9.88 -11.49 12.07
CA ILE A 204 11.03 -10.60 11.89
C ILE A 204 10.67 -9.44 10.98
N VAL A 205 11.17 -8.24 11.32
CA VAL A 205 11.26 -7.10 10.41
C VAL A 205 12.72 -6.87 10.11
N MET A 206 13.08 -6.96 8.84
CA MET A 206 14.46 -6.85 8.37
C MET A 206 14.56 -6.06 7.07
N PRO A 207 15.77 -5.59 6.68
CA PRO A 207 15.99 -4.91 5.42
C PRO A 207 15.53 -5.72 4.21
N ASN A 208 14.85 -5.03 3.28
CA ASN A 208 14.33 -5.60 2.04
C ASN A 208 14.63 -4.66 0.85
N PRO A 209 15.92 -4.52 0.49
CA PRO A 209 16.36 -3.59 -0.55
C PRO A 209 15.83 -3.93 -1.94
N VAL A 210 15.49 -5.20 -2.16
CA VAL A 210 14.89 -5.71 -3.40
C VAL A 210 13.70 -6.57 -3.03
N ASP A 211 12.68 -6.56 -3.87
CA ASP A 211 11.47 -7.36 -3.71
C ASP A 211 11.78 -8.83 -3.41
N GLU A 212 11.10 -9.40 -2.42
CA GLU A 212 11.26 -10.79 -1.96
C GLU A 212 12.63 -11.14 -1.33
N PHE A 213 13.54 -10.17 -1.15
CA PHE A 213 14.83 -10.43 -0.53
C PHE A 213 14.68 -10.98 0.90
N ALA A 214 13.94 -10.27 1.76
CA ALA A 214 13.71 -10.71 3.13
C ALA A 214 13.01 -12.07 3.20
N TYR A 215 11.97 -12.27 2.37
CA TYR A 215 11.25 -13.54 2.28
C TYR A 215 12.19 -14.69 1.90
N GLY A 216 13.01 -14.50 0.86
CA GLY A 216 13.98 -15.52 0.43
C GLY A 216 15.00 -15.85 1.51
N LYS A 217 15.56 -14.83 2.20
CA LYS A 217 16.55 -15.04 3.27
C LYS A 217 15.99 -15.78 4.47
N VAL A 218 14.75 -15.47 4.86
CA VAL A 218 14.07 -16.20 5.94
C VAL A 218 13.75 -17.63 5.50
N LYS A 219 13.21 -17.81 4.30
CA LYS A 219 12.87 -19.13 3.76
C LYS A 219 14.08 -20.06 3.69
N ASP A 220 15.20 -19.55 3.18
CA ASP A 220 16.42 -20.36 2.98
C ASP A 220 17.19 -20.58 4.31
N GLY A 221 17.09 -19.60 5.24
CA GLY A 221 17.87 -19.59 6.47
C GLY A 221 17.22 -20.28 7.67
N ILE A 222 15.88 -20.37 7.73
CA ILE A 222 15.17 -20.90 8.91
C ILE A 222 15.42 -22.40 9.15
N GLY A 223 15.86 -23.13 8.13
CA GLY A 223 16.28 -24.53 8.26
C GLY A 223 15.16 -25.53 8.56
N ILE A 224 13.92 -25.18 8.36
CA ILE A 224 12.74 -26.02 8.61
C ILE A 224 12.16 -26.52 7.29
N ASP A 225 11.77 -27.78 7.24
CA ASP A 225 11.11 -28.37 6.07
C ASP A 225 9.86 -27.59 5.67
N GLU A 226 9.68 -27.31 4.37
CA GLU A 226 8.52 -26.58 3.82
C GLU A 226 7.15 -27.17 4.20
N LYS A 227 7.10 -28.48 4.53
CA LYS A 227 5.87 -29.13 5.00
C LYS A 227 5.49 -28.69 6.42
N ASN A 228 6.47 -28.26 7.22
CA ASN A 228 6.33 -27.97 8.63
C ASN A 228 6.38 -26.46 8.94
N VAL A 229 6.55 -25.63 7.92
CA VAL A 229 6.56 -24.16 8.06
C VAL A 229 5.66 -23.52 7.00
N GLU A 230 4.97 -22.46 7.38
CA GLU A 230 4.35 -21.53 6.45
C GLU A 230 4.92 -20.15 6.68
N ILE A 231 5.41 -19.52 5.62
CA ILE A 231 6.07 -18.22 5.67
C ILE A 231 5.18 -17.22 4.95
N VAL A 232 4.86 -16.12 5.61
CA VAL A 232 3.97 -15.06 5.10
C VAL A 232 4.71 -13.73 5.12
N GLU A 233 4.74 -13.03 4.00
CA GLU A 233 5.22 -11.65 3.92
C GLU A 233 4.06 -10.69 4.21
N ASN A 234 4.04 -10.09 5.41
CA ASN A 234 2.98 -9.21 5.86
C ASN A 234 2.99 -7.84 5.16
N SER A 235 4.15 -7.32 4.83
CA SER A 235 4.31 -5.99 4.19
C SER A 235 3.56 -5.86 2.86
N ARG A 236 3.30 -6.97 2.17
CA ARG A 236 2.56 -7.03 0.90
C ARG A 236 1.24 -7.78 0.97
N ARG A 237 0.85 -8.19 2.18
CA ARG A 237 -0.29 -9.07 2.42
C ARG A 237 -1.57 -8.58 1.75
N TYR A 238 -1.88 -7.30 1.89
CA TYR A 238 -3.10 -6.67 1.35
C TYR A 238 -2.89 -6.00 -0.02
N SER A 239 -1.79 -6.28 -0.72
CA SER A 239 -1.55 -5.79 -2.07
C SER A 239 -2.54 -6.40 -3.08
N LEU A 240 -2.79 -5.70 -4.19
CA LEU A 240 -3.73 -6.15 -5.22
C LEU A 240 -3.39 -7.56 -5.77
N PRO A 241 -2.12 -7.91 -6.08
CA PRO A 241 -1.77 -9.27 -6.50
C PRO A 241 -2.14 -10.33 -5.46
N ASN A 242 -1.90 -10.06 -4.17
CA ASN A 242 -2.21 -11.00 -3.10
C ASN A 242 -3.72 -11.12 -2.85
N ARG A 243 -4.49 -10.02 -2.99
CA ARG A 243 -5.97 -10.10 -2.99
C ARG A 243 -6.49 -10.99 -4.11
N ILE A 244 -5.89 -10.91 -5.31
CA ILE A 244 -6.26 -11.79 -6.44
C ILE A 244 -5.90 -13.25 -6.13
N LYS A 245 -4.71 -13.53 -5.57
CA LYS A 245 -4.33 -14.87 -5.12
C LYS A 245 -5.33 -15.41 -4.08
N THR A 246 -5.74 -14.58 -3.12
CA THR A 246 -6.76 -14.93 -2.12
C THR A 246 -8.10 -15.28 -2.77
N ILE A 247 -8.57 -14.50 -3.76
CA ILE A 247 -9.80 -14.78 -4.51
C ILE A 247 -9.70 -16.13 -5.22
N LEU A 248 -8.59 -16.42 -5.88
CA LEU A 248 -8.40 -17.68 -6.60
C LEU A 248 -8.29 -18.89 -5.66
N ALA A 249 -7.80 -18.69 -4.43
CA ALA A 249 -7.67 -19.71 -3.40
C ALA A 249 -8.89 -19.80 -2.47
N PHE A 250 -9.99 -19.10 -2.79
CA PHE A 250 -11.21 -19.09 -1.96
C PHE A 250 -11.75 -20.51 -1.75
N GLY A 251 -12.02 -20.86 -0.49
CA GLY A 251 -12.49 -22.20 -0.11
C GLY A 251 -11.39 -23.26 0.09
N THR A 252 -10.13 -22.98 -0.30
CA THR A 252 -9.02 -23.92 -0.09
C THR A 252 -8.04 -23.44 0.99
N ARG A 253 -8.01 -22.16 1.31
CA ARG A 253 -7.09 -21.54 2.28
C ARG A 253 -7.33 -21.98 3.73
N SER A 254 -8.58 -22.21 4.11
CA SER A 254 -8.97 -22.66 5.45
C SER A 254 -8.65 -24.14 5.68
N MET A 255 -8.47 -24.89 4.60
CA MET A 255 -8.09 -26.29 4.63
C MET A 255 -6.58 -26.41 4.49
N ASN A 256 -5.90 -26.17 5.59
CA ASN A 256 -4.45 -26.34 5.58
C ASN A 256 -4.09 -27.82 5.59
N GLY A 257 -3.42 -28.29 4.57
CA GLY A 257 -2.87 -29.65 4.51
C GLY A 257 -1.69 -29.87 5.47
N LYS A 258 -1.20 -28.81 6.11
CA LYS A 258 -0.12 -28.83 7.10
C LYS A 258 -0.73 -28.81 8.51
N ALA A 259 -0.10 -29.50 9.44
CA ALA A 259 -0.53 -29.53 10.85
C ALA A 259 -0.08 -28.27 11.62
N ILE A 260 -0.30 -27.09 11.05
CA ILE A 260 0.04 -25.81 11.62
C ILE A 260 -1.21 -25.22 12.29
N ILE A 261 -1.10 -24.89 13.56
CA ILE A 261 -2.11 -24.16 14.32
C ILE A 261 -1.68 -22.71 14.33
N TYR A 262 -2.50 -21.85 13.73
CA TYR A 262 -2.20 -20.42 13.67
C TYR A 262 -2.64 -19.72 14.95
N PRO A 263 -1.83 -18.76 15.44
CA PRO A 263 -2.24 -17.91 16.55
C PRO A 263 -3.42 -17.01 16.15
N TYR A 264 -4.11 -16.46 17.17
CA TYR A 264 -5.36 -15.70 16.94
C TYR A 264 -5.19 -14.51 16.00
N TRP A 265 -4.05 -13.81 16.05
CA TRP A 265 -3.80 -12.66 15.17
C TRP A 265 -3.64 -13.03 13.71
N GLU A 266 -3.08 -14.21 13.43
CA GLU A 266 -3.01 -14.73 12.07
C GLU A 266 -4.38 -15.19 11.58
N ASN A 267 -5.16 -15.88 12.42
CA ASN A 267 -6.53 -16.25 12.09
C ASN A 267 -7.40 -15.02 11.82
N LEU A 268 -7.23 -13.96 12.60
CA LEU A 268 -7.91 -12.69 12.42
C LEU A 268 -7.53 -12.05 11.07
N ALA A 269 -6.22 -11.95 10.79
CA ALA A 269 -5.72 -11.40 9.52
C ALA A 269 -6.23 -12.18 8.31
N ARG A 270 -6.29 -13.52 8.38
CA ARG A 270 -6.87 -14.37 7.31
C ARG A 270 -8.35 -14.11 7.12
N GLY A 271 -9.09 -13.92 8.20
CA GLY A 271 -10.50 -13.53 8.13
C GLY A 271 -10.70 -12.17 7.44
N TYR A 272 -9.85 -11.19 7.75
CA TYR A 272 -9.89 -9.90 7.06
C TYR A 272 -9.44 -9.97 5.60
N GLU A 273 -8.47 -10.82 5.26
CA GLU A 273 -8.11 -11.07 3.86
C GLU A 273 -9.30 -11.59 3.05
N ASP A 274 -10.08 -12.51 3.61
CA ASP A 274 -11.26 -13.06 2.93
C ASP A 274 -12.34 -11.98 2.73
N ILE A 275 -12.57 -11.13 3.72
CA ILE A 275 -13.48 -9.98 3.59
C ILE A 275 -12.98 -8.99 2.54
N ILE A 276 -11.70 -8.62 2.58
CA ILE A 276 -11.09 -7.70 1.61
C ILE A 276 -11.11 -8.30 0.20
N ALA A 277 -10.88 -9.60 0.07
CA ALA A 277 -10.97 -10.32 -1.21
C ALA A 277 -12.39 -10.24 -1.79
N LEU A 278 -13.42 -10.50 -0.97
CA LEU A 278 -14.82 -10.39 -1.37
C LEU A 278 -15.16 -8.95 -1.81
N LEU A 279 -14.77 -7.95 -1.02
CA LEU A 279 -14.95 -6.54 -1.38
C LEU A 279 -14.22 -6.19 -2.69
N THR A 280 -13.04 -6.77 -2.93
CA THR A 280 -12.28 -6.59 -4.17
C THR A 280 -13.05 -7.18 -5.36
N VAL A 281 -13.69 -8.34 -5.23
CA VAL A 281 -14.57 -8.90 -6.29
C VAL A 281 -15.71 -7.93 -6.60
N VAL A 282 -16.39 -7.39 -5.58
CA VAL A 282 -17.46 -6.40 -5.77
C VAL A 282 -16.93 -5.16 -6.49
N MET A 283 -15.74 -4.66 -6.11
CA MET A 283 -15.13 -3.51 -6.78
C MET A 283 -14.80 -3.80 -8.25
N LEU A 284 -14.31 -5.00 -8.58
CA LEU A 284 -14.03 -5.41 -9.96
C LEU A 284 -15.32 -5.47 -10.79
N LEU A 285 -16.41 -5.98 -10.23
CA LEU A 285 -17.72 -6.00 -10.89
C LEU A 285 -18.25 -4.58 -11.14
N LEU A 286 -18.10 -3.68 -10.17
CA LEU A 286 -18.48 -2.28 -10.33
C LEU A 286 -17.63 -1.55 -11.40
N LEU A 287 -16.37 -1.93 -11.54
CA LEU A 287 -15.46 -1.36 -12.55
C LEU A 287 -15.78 -1.86 -13.96
N LEU A 288 -16.38 -3.05 -14.08
CA LEU A 288 -16.73 -3.64 -15.38
C LEU A 288 -17.62 -2.71 -16.21
N TYR A 289 -18.65 -2.11 -15.58
CA TYR A 289 -19.60 -1.24 -16.27
C TYR A 289 -18.93 -0.01 -16.93
N PRO A 290 -18.18 0.84 -16.23
CA PRO A 290 -17.51 1.97 -16.86
C PRO A 290 -16.46 1.54 -17.89
N VAL A 291 -15.74 0.43 -17.66
CA VAL A 291 -14.78 -0.09 -18.64
C VAL A 291 -15.48 -0.51 -19.94
N VAL A 292 -16.58 -1.26 -19.85
CA VAL A 292 -17.37 -1.65 -21.02
C VAL A 292 -17.92 -0.42 -21.74
N THR A 293 -18.42 0.57 -20.98
CA THR A 293 -18.94 1.83 -21.55
C THR A 293 -17.85 2.61 -22.28
N VAL A 294 -16.66 2.74 -21.70
CA VAL A 294 -15.52 3.42 -22.33
C VAL A 294 -15.09 2.68 -23.61
N ILE A 295 -14.98 1.35 -23.55
CA ILE A 295 -14.65 0.53 -24.74
C ILE A 295 -15.71 0.73 -25.82
N TRP A 296 -16.99 0.68 -25.46
CA TRP A 296 -18.08 0.89 -26.41
C TRP A 296 -18.04 2.30 -27.03
N CYS A 297 -17.87 3.34 -26.21
CA CYS A 297 -17.72 4.72 -26.69
C CYS A 297 -16.50 4.86 -27.62
N PHE A 298 -15.36 4.22 -27.25
CA PHE A 298 -14.16 4.25 -28.08
C PHE A 298 -14.38 3.54 -29.41
N VAL A 299 -14.97 2.34 -29.40
CA VAL A 299 -15.30 1.60 -30.63
C VAL A 299 -16.31 2.39 -31.48
N HIS A 300 -17.34 2.95 -30.85
CA HIS A 300 -18.33 3.78 -31.54
C HIS A 300 -17.69 5.01 -32.18
N TRP A 301 -16.86 5.75 -31.41
CA TRP A 301 -16.10 6.90 -31.94
C TRP A 301 -15.16 6.46 -33.07
N TRP A 302 -14.46 5.34 -32.90
CA TRP A 302 -13.53 4.80 -33.91
C TRP A 302 -14.25 4.45 -35.22
N ARG A 303 -15.43 3.86 -35.13
CA ARG A 303 -16.26 3.50 -36.28
C ARG A 303 -16.89 4.69 -36.99
N HIS A 304 -17.19 5.75 -36.26
CA HIS A 304 -17.90 6.94 -36.78
C HIS A 304 -16.94 8.12 -37.04
N LYS A 305 -15.65 7.99 -36.76
CA LYS A 305 -14.69 9.04 -37.16
C LYS A 305 -14.65 9.17 -38.66
N GLY A 306 -14.87 10.42 -39.18
CA GLY A 306 -14.88 10.72 -40.60
C GLY A 306 -13.50 10.78 -41.26
N TRP A 307 -12.42 10.45 -40.53
CA TRP A 307 -11.05 10.45 -41.06
C TRP A 307 -10.39 9.08 -40.83
N THR A 308 -9.58 8.66 -41.82
CA THR A 308 -8.81 7.42 -41.72
C THR A 308 -7.39 7.71 -41.24
N LEU A 309 -6.75 6.73 -40.59
CA LEU A 309 -5.32 6.85 -40.20
C LEU A 309 -4.44 7.21 -41.41
N LYS A 310 -4.83 6.76 -42.62
CA LYS A 310 -4.15 7.05 -43.86
C LYS A 310 -4.24 8.53 -44.21
N GLU A 311 -5.40 9.16 -44.04
CA GLU A 311 -5.61 10.61 -44.26
C GLU A 311 -4.81 11.46 -43.26
N VAL A 312 -4.79 11.08 -41.98
CA VAL A 312 -3.97 11.76 -40.99
C VAL A 312 -2.49 11.65 -41.30
N TRP A 313 -2.04 10.48 -41.71
CA TRP A 313 -0.66 10.26 -42.14
C TRP A 313 -0.31 11.12 -43.39
N HIS A 314 -1.18 11.14 -44.41
CA HIS A 314 -0.97 11.99 -45.60
C HIS A 314 -0.98 13.48 -45.22
N THR A 315 -1.97 13.93 -44.41
CA THR A 315 -2.00 15.33 -43.96
C THR A 315 -0.79 15.68 -43.10
N GLY A 316 -0.29 14.76 -42.29
CA GLY A 316 0.95 14.93 -41.51
C GLY A 316 2.19 15.03 -42.41
N LYS A 317 2.28 14.17 -43.42
CA LYS A 317 3.35 14.18 -44.42
C LYS A 317 3.35 15.48 -45.21
N ASP A 318 2.18 15.91 -45.74
CA ASP A 318 2.02 17.15 -46.47
C ASP A 318 2.39 18.39 -45.62
N LYS A 319 2.02 18.39 -44.35
CA LYS A 319 2.46 19.47 -43.41
C LYS A 319 3.96 19.46 -43.18
N ALA A 320 4.57 18.28 -43.09
CA ALA A 320 6.01 18.16 -42.93
C ALA A 320 6.75 18.59 -44.18
N GLU A 321 6.28 18.21 -45.37
CA GLU A 321 6.83 18.61 -46.68
C GLU A 321 6.74 20.13 -46.87
N ARG A 322 5.58 20.75 -46.60
CA ARG A 322 5.42 22.22 -46.63
C ARG A 322 6.31 22.93 -45.61
N ALA A 323 6.54 22.33 -44.44
CA ALA A 323 7.46 22.89 -43.46
C ALA A 323 8.92 22.82 -43.89
N VAL A 324 9.29 21.77 -44.62
CA VAL A 324 10.63 21.61 -45.22
C VAL A 324 10.80 22.57 -46.40
N GLU A 325 9.79 22.74 -47.29
CA GLU A 325 9.80 23.71 -48.39
C GLU A 325 9.93 25.15 -47.86
N ARG A 326 9.14 25.55 -46.90
CA ARG A 326 9.27 26.87 -46.23
C ARG A 326 10.64 27.08 -45.57
N ARG A 327 11.32 26.02 -45.14
CA ARG A 327 12.69 26.10 -44.63
C ARG A 327 13.71 26.20 -45.75
N ARG A 328 13.45 25.56 -46.93
CA ARG A 328 14.27 25.71 -48.14
C ARG A 328 14.18 27.10 -48.74
N GLU A 329 12.94 27.61 -48.87
CA GLU A 329 12.68 29.00 -49.35
C GLU A 329 13.37 30.04 -48.44
N LYS A 330 13.32 29.83 -47.12
CA LYS A 330 14.05 30.73 -46.16
C LYS A 330 15.57 30.59 -46.25
N LYS A 331 16.10 29.47 -46.69
CA LYS A 331 17.56 29.25 -46.80
C LYS A 331 18.18 29.73 -48.10
N HIS A 332 17.38 29.96 -49.14
CA HIS A 332 17.85 30.39 -50.45
C HIS A 332 17.01 31.54 -51.05
N PRO A 333 16.92 32.70 -50.34
CA PRO A 333 16.15 33.85 -50.87
C PRO A 333 16.85 34.59 -52.03
N HIS A 334 18.12 34.27 -52.34
CA HIS A 334 18.90 34.97 -53.37
C HIS A 334 18.87 34.30 -54.75
N LYS A 335 18.56 32.99 -54.86
CA LYS A 335 18.69 32.31 -56.15
C LYS A 335 17.59 32.63 -57.17
N GLU A 336 16.37 32.92 -56.70
CA GLU A 336 15.28 33.32 -57.59
C GLU A 336 15.37 34.78 -58.05
N ARG A 337 15.91 35.65 -57.18
CA ARG A 337 16.11 37.06 -57.52
C ARG A 337 17.26 37.22 -58.52
N ASP A 338 18.34 36.44 -58.37
CA ASP A 338 19.49 36.46 -59.29
C ASP A 338 19.11 35.94 -60.67
N VAL A 339 18.22 34.94 -60.78
CA VAL A 339 17.71 34.42 -62.05
C VAL A 339 16.75 35.39 -62.73
N LEU A 340 15.90 36.09 -61.96
CA LEU A 340 15.02 37.13 -62.52
C LEU A 340 15.80 38.35 -62.98
N GLU A 341 16.80 38.80 -62.22
CA GLU A 341 17.69 39.88 -62.64
C GLU A 341 18.57 39.53 -63.85
N GLU A 342 18.91 38.23 -64.00
CA GLU A 342 19.66 37.74 -65.19
C GLU A 342 18.76 37.67 -66.41
N LEU A 343 17.48 37.26 -66.24
CA LEU A 343 16.47 37.23 -67.30
C LEU A 343 16.05 38.66 -67.74
N GLU A 344 15.91 39.59 -66.79
CA GLU A 344 15.62 41.01 -67.11
C GLU A 344 16.79 41.63 -67.88
N ARG A 345 18.02 41.27 -67.56
CA ARG A 345 19.21 41.78 -68.25
C ARG A 345 19.34 41.18 -69.64
N GLU A 346 18.98 39.91 -69.87
CA GLU A 346 18.91 39.26 -71.18
C GLU A 346 17.80 39.87 -72.04
N LEU A 347 16.69 40.31 -71.49
CA LEU A 347 15.59 40.99 -72.23
C LEU A 347 15.95 42.45 -72.57
N GLU A 348 16.82 43.14 -71.77
CA GLU A 348 17.32 44.51 -72.09
C GLU A 348 18.42 44.52 -73.13
N GLU A 349 19.12 43.38 -73.38
CA GLU A 349 20.20 43.30 -74.35
C GLU A 349 19.77 42.83 -75.78
N ASP A 350 18.45 42.61 -76.06
CA ASP A 350 17.99 42.25 -77.37
C ASP A 350 17.55 43.47 -78.20
N PRO A 351 18.38 43.92 -79.13
CA PRO A 351 18.14 45.16 -79.94
C PRO A 351 17.01 45.02 -80.96
N TYR A 352 16.32 43.89 -81.06
CA TYR A 352 15.31 43.61 -82.06
C TYR A 352 13.88 43.51 -81.59
N ALA A 353 13.59 43.83 -80.32
CA ALA A 353 12.25 43.68 -79.73
C ALA A 353 11.26 44.76 -80.12
N ASP A 354 11.70 45.79 -80.85
CA ASP A 354 10.83 46.96 -81.20
C ASP A 354 10.23 47.02 -82.58
N SER A 355 10.27 45.92 -83.38
CA SER A 355 9.86 46.08 -84.77
C SER A 355 8.71 45.19 -85.26
N GLU A 356 8.07 44.36 -84.45
CA GLU A 356 7.05 43.43 -84.98
C GLU A 356 5.65 43.44 -84.34
N PHE A 357 5.29 44.33 -83.47
CA PHE A 357 3.92 44.31 -82.88
C PHE A 357 3.25 45.71 -82.79
N SER A 358 3.27 46.51 -83.78
CA SER A 358 2.62 47.85 -83.81
C SER A 358 1.17 47.84 -84.30
N TRP A 359 0.52 46.68 -84.46
CA TRP A 359 -0.84 46.61 -85.07
C TRP A 359 -1.91 46.02 -84.14
N LEU A 360 -1.65 45.92 -82.83
CA LEU A 360 -2.60 45.37 -81.83
C LEU A 360 -3.03 46.35 -80.73
N THR A 361 -3.05 47.66 -81.08
CA THR A 361 -3.69 48.65 -80.18
C THR A 361 -4.66 49.51 -80.99
N ASP A 362 -5.88 49.05 -81.17
CA ASP A 362 -7.03 49.95 -81.37
C ASP A 362 -8.19 49.52 -80.47
N GLU A 363 -8.51 50.45 -79.67
CA GLU A 363 -9.71 50.53 -78.82
C GLU A 363 -10.99 50.58 -79.69
N PRO A 364 -12.24 50.62 -79.16
CA PRO A 364 -12.62 51.46 -78.10
C PRO A 364 -13.73 50.89 -77.11
N ALA A 365 -13.82 51.67 -76.07
CA ALA A 365 -14.85 51.94 -75.05
C ALA A 365 -16.31 51.66 -75.40
N GLU A 366 -17.06 51.31 -74.40
CA GLU A 366 -18.31 51.91 -73.91
C GLU A 366 -18.94 51.06 -72.82
N GLU A 367 -18.98 51.61 -71.65
CA GLU A 367 -20.15 52.07 -70.86
C GLU A 367 -21.31 51.07 -70.74
N THR A 368 -21.58 50.64 -69.50
CA THR A 368 -22.74 51.13 -68.71
C THR A 368 -22.88 50.35 -67.39
N GLU A 369 -22.86 51.08 -66.34
CA GLU A 369 -23.60 50.79 -65.11
C GLU A 369 -25.11 50.94 -65.37
N PRO A 370 -26.08 50.73 -64.45
CA PRO A 370 -25.99 50.34 -63.03
C PRO A 370 -27.19 49.49 -62.52
N ALA A 371 -27.23 49.41 -61.19
CA ALA A 371 -28.41 49.23 -60.31
C ALA A 371 -28.79 47.76 -60.00
N ASP A 372 -29.17 47.35 -58.91
CA ASP A 372 -29.57 47.93 -57.63
C ASP A 372 -29.83 46.82 -56.59
N ALA A 373 -29.65 47.17 -55.42
CA ALA A 373 -30.44 46.97 -54.23
C ALA A 373 -30.30 45.66 -53.48
N ALA A 374 -29.93 45.76 -52.39
CA ALA A 374 -30.41 46.16 -51.06
C ALA A 374 -30.29 45.00 -50.08
N SER A 375 -29.63 45.29 -49.05
CA SER A 375 -30.06 45.37 -47.64
C SER A 375 -30.21 44.00 -46.98
N GLU A 376 -29.75 43.72 -45.84
CA GLU A 376 -29.77 44.43 -44.57
C GLU A 376 -28.75 43.81 -43.55
N GLU A 377 -27.94 44.59 -43.02
CA GLU A 377 -27.56 44.56 -41.60
C GLU A 377 -28.68 45.29 -40.81
N PRO A 378 -28.82 45.34 -39.52
CA PRO A 378 -27.84 45.08 -38.44
C PRO A 378 -28.49 44.50 -37.15
N GLU A 379 -27.74 44.39 -36.12
CA GLU A 379 -27.87 45.01 -34.77
C GLU A 379 -27.30 44.07 -33.69
N LYS A 380 -26.22 44.40 -33.13
CA LYS A 380 -25.91 45.25 -31.96
C LYS A 380 -26.64 44.89 -30.66
N ALA A 381 -25.79 44.82 -29.72
CA ALA A 381 -25.89 45.31 -28.33
C ALA A 381 -26.29 44.25 -27.31
N GLN A 382 -25.83 44.17 -26.13
CA GLN A 382 -25.09 45.10 -25.28
C GLN A 382 -24.53 44.33 -24.07
N THR A 383 -23.36 44.64 -23.71
CA THR A 383 -22.79 44.76 -22.39
C THR A 383 -23.79 44.99 -21.25
N MET A 384 -23.68 44.27 -20.13
CA MET A 384 -23.86 44.90 -18.84
C MET A 384 -23.06 44.18 -17.73
N ASN A 385 -22.13 44.91 -17.21
CA ASN A 385 -21.46 44.84 -15.92
C ASN A 385 -22.46 45.01 -14.77
N MET A 386 -22.25 44.40 -13.65
CA MET A 386 -22.27 45.00 -12.30
C MET A 386 -22.00 43.92 -11.27
N GLN A 387 -20.87 43.97 -10.63
CA GLN A 387 -20.56 44.57 -9.33
C GLN A 387 -20.91 43.65 -8.14
N THR A 388 -19.82 43.23 -7.51
CA THR A 388 -19.46 43.33 -6.10
C THR A 388 -20.59 43.51 -5.07
N GLU A 389 -20.62 42.57 -4.10
CA GLU A 389 -20.84 42.98 -2.71
C GLU A 389 -20.21 41.98 -1.75
N GLU A 390 -19.26 42.50 -1.03
CA GLU A 390 -18.77 42.02 0.26
C GLU A 390 -19.86 42.19 1.32
N THR A 391 -19.94 41.29 2.26
CA THR A 391 -20.29 41.61 3.66
C THR A 391 -20.00 40.39 4.51
N GLN A 392 -18.87 40.36 5.23
CA GLN A 392 -18.70 40.63 6.65
C GLN A 392 -19.40 39.64 7.60
N THR A 393 -18.52 38.97 8.34
CA THR A 393 -18.70 38.36 9.67
C THR A 393 -19.36 39.33 10.66
N PRO A 394 -19.99 38.83 11.72
CA PRO A 394 -19.41 39.09 13.03
C PRO A 394 -19.37 37.91 14.00
N GLU A 395 -18.31 37.97 14.80
CA GLU A 395 -18.16 37.41 16.13
C GLU A 395 -19.31 37.77 17.08
N GLU A 396 -19.51 36.92 18.04
CA GLU A 396 -19.58 37.17 19.50
C GLU A 396 -20.25 35.97 20.18
N THR A 397 -19.59 35.28 21.05
CA THR A 397 -19.26 35.53 22.47
C THR A 397 -20.27 34.92 23.42
N LYS A 398 -19.77 34.00 24.30
CA LYS A 398 -20.10 33.73 25.71
C LYS A 398 -21.54 33.29 26.03
N GLU A 399 -21.78 32.44 26.94
CA GLU A 399 -21.37 32.15 28.33
C GLU A 399 -22.03 30.85 28.79
N GLU A 400 -21.29 30.02 29.53
CA GLU A 400 -21.49 29.62 30.91
C GLU A 400 -22.80 28.90 31.31
N GLN A 401 -22.60 27.79 31.90
CA GLN A 401 -22.99 27.31 33.26
C GLN A 401 -23.74 25.97 33.29
N GLN A 402 -23.04 25.04 33.94
CA GLN A 402 -23.47 24.21 35.08
C GLN A 402 -24.77 23.38 34.96
N SER A 403 -24.59 22.08 34.88
CA SER A 403 -24.93 21.15 35.98
C SER A 403 -24.26 19.82 35.75
#